data_e31799335f7f34b2cb6b42e5cc11016a
#
_entry.id   e31799335f7f34b2cb6b42e5cc11016a
#
_cell.length_a   1.000
_cell.length_b   1.000
_cell.length_c   1.000
_cell.angle_alpha   90.00
_cell.angle_beta   90.00
_cell.angle_gamma   90.00
#
_symmetry.space_group_name_H-M   'P 1'
#
loop_
_entity.id
_entity.type
_entity.pdbx_description
1 polymer ?
#
loop_
_entity_poly.entity_id
_entity_poly.type
_entity_poly.pdbx_seq_one_letter_code
_entity_poly.pdbx_strand_id
1 'polypeptide(L)'
;IAQCLVGSEMCIRDRNYIGIIPARYASTRFPGKPLAMLGGKPVIQRVYEQVSGVMDDVLVATDDERILKTVEGFGGKAVMTRADHKSGTDRCYEAYVLQGKPYDVVVNIQGDEPFIQPQQLETVKACFEDPQTEIATLVKPFTPADGWPALENVNSPKVVVNRRMQALYFSRSIIPYQRNKDKTEWLKEHVYYKHIGLYAYKADVLKELTSLPQSPLELAESLEQLRWLENGYTIKAVSYTHLTLPTILR
;
A
#
# COMPACT_ATOMS: atom_id res chain seq x y z
N ILE A 1 36.94 33.59 23.75
CA ILE A 1 36.35 32.27 24.04
C ILE A 1 35.06 32.19 23.25
N ALA A 2 35.14 31.70 22.01
CA ALA A 2 34.00 31.48 21.16
C ALA A 2 33.42 30.14 21.51
N GLN A 3 32.23 30.14 22.07
CA GLN A 3 31.50 28.92 22.40
C GLN A 3 30.72 28.52 21.15
N CYS A 4 31.20 27.47 20.50
CA CYS A 4 30.56 26.84 19.36
C CYS A 4 29.29 26.15 19.85
N LEU A 5 28.15 26.78 19.64
CA LEU A 5 26.85 26.10 19.69
C LEU A 5 26.71 25.26 18.43
N VAL A 6 27.16 24.02 18.49
CA VAL A 6 26.77 22.99 17.51
C VAL A 6 25.35 22.59 17.84
N GLY A 7 24.40 23.37 17.35
CA GLY A 7 23.05 22.90 17.16
C GLY A 7 23.09 21.87 16.04
N SER A 8 22.80 20.62 16.34
CA SER A 8 22.53 19.61 15.33
C SER A 8 21.27 20.01 14.56
N GLU A 9 21.41 20.86 13.55
CA GLU A 9 20.49 20.84 12.42
C GLU A 9 20.68 19.47 11.77
N MET A 10 19.88 18.54 12.24
CA MET A 10 19.65 17.31 11.52
C MET A 10 19.02 17.76 10.21
N CYS A 11 19.84 17.89 9.16
CA CYS A 11 19.35 18.15 7.82
C CYS A 11 18.23 17.13 7.57
N ILE A 12 17.00 17.61 7.51
CA ILE A 12 15.88 16.87 6.94
C ILE A 12 16.29 16.70 5.49
N ARG A 13 16.96 15.59 5.19
CA ARG A 13 17.30 15.24 3.82
C ARG A 13 15.97 14.99 3.14
N ASP A 14 15.65 15.83 2.16
CA ASP A 14 14.48 15.60 1.34
C ASP A 14 14.56 14.19 0.76
N ARG A 15 13.63 13.32 1.22
CA ARG A 15 13.59 11.94 0.74
C ARG A 15 12.99 11.90 -0.63
N ASN A 16 13.57 11.06 -1.49
CA ASN A 16 13.06 10.80 -2.82
C ASN A 16 12.12 9.58 -2.81
N TYR A 17 10.93 9.75 -3.39
CA TYR A 17 9.88 8.74 -3.44
C TYR A 17 9.61 8.30 -4.87
N ILE A 18 9.58 6.98 -5.10
CA ILE A 18 9.09 6.43 -6.37
C ILE A 18 7.78 5.70 -6.14
N GLY A 19 6.76 6.03 -6.95
CA GLY A 19 5.52 5.27 -7.03
C GLY A 19 5.64 4.15 -8.06
N ILE A 20 5.51 2.89 -7.65
CA ILE A 20 5.50 1.76 -8.56
C ILE A 20 4.10 1.17 -8.59
N ILE A 21 3.58 0.99 -9.80
CA ILE A 21 2.21 0.53 -10.06
C ILE A 21 2.30 -0.85 -10.73
N PRO A 22 2.24 -1.96 -9.95
CA PRO A 22 2.18 -3.29 -10.53
C PRO A 22 0.85 -3.48 -11.27
N ALA A 23 0.91 -3.88 -12.53
CA ALA A 23 -0.24 -4.07 -13.39
C ALA A 23 -0.12 -5.39 -14.16
N ARG A 24 -1.08 -6.31 -13.96
CA ARG A 24 -1.18 -7.58 -14.68
C ARG A 24 -2.39 -7.57 -15.61
N TYR A 25 -2.22 -8.16 -16.78
CA TYR A 25 -3.38 -8.41 -17.64
C TYR A 25 -4.19 -9.61 -17.17
N ALA A 26 -3.51 -10.68 -16.77
CA ALA A 26 -4.12 -11.91 -16.28
C ALA A 26 -4.65 -11.73 -14.85
N SER A 27 -5.91 -11.38 -14.72
CA SER A 27 -6.66 -11.37 -13.47
C SER A 27 -7.81 -12.36 -13.56
N THR A 28 -7.98 -13.22 -12.56
CA THR A 28 -9.05 -14.23 -12.54
C THR A 28 -10.44 -13.62 -12.46
N ARG A 29 -10.59 -12.48 -11.80
CA ARG A 29 -11.87 -11.77 -11.61
C ARG A 29 -12.24 -10.86 -12.77
N PHE A 30 -11.28 -10.12 -13.32
CA PHE A 30 -11.49 -9.20 -14.42
C PHE A 30 -10.21 -9.06 -15.26
N PRO A 31 -10.01 -9.93 -16.30
CA PRO A 31 -8.87 -9.86 -17.18
C PRO A 31 -8.80 -8.50 -17.89
N GLY A 32 -7.59 -7.95 -18.00
CA GLY A 32 -7.37 -6.66 -18.65
C GLY A 32 -7.91 -5.43 -17.91
N LYS A 33 -8.26 -5.53 -16.63
CA LYS A 33 -8.76 -4.41 -15.83
C LYS A 33 -7.91 -3.13 -15.94
N PRO A 34 -6.57 -3.16 -15.98
CA PRO A 34 -5.76 -1.96 -16.16
C PRO A 34 -6.04 -1.21 -17.48
N LEU A 35 -6.46 -1.93 -18.51
CA LEU A 35 -6.79 -1.38 -19.84
C LEU A 35 -8.27 -1.02 -20.01
N ALA A 36 -9.12 -1.38 -19.05
CA ALA A 36 -10.54 -1.03 -19.09
C ALA A 36 -10.73 0.49 -19.13
N MET A 37 -11.64 0.95 -19.96
CA MET A 37 -11.91 2.38 -20.14
C MET A 37 -12.79 2.90 -19.01
N LEU A 38 -12.36 3.98 -18.36
CA LEU A 38 -13.09 4.68 -17.31
C LEU A 38 -13.11 6.19 -17.62
N GLY A 39 -14.27 6.68 -18.04
CA GLY A 39 -14.41 8.10 -18.39
C GLY A 39 -13.43 8.56 -19.49
N GLY A 40 -13.29 7.77 -20.56
CA GLY A 40 -12.47 8.10 -21.72
C GLY A 40 -10.96 7.83 -21.58
N LYS A 41 -10.50 7.32 -20.43
CA LYS A 41 -9.09 6.94 -20.21
C LYS A 41 -8.99 5.51 -19.66
N PRO A 42 -7.93 4.75 -19.96
CA PRO A 42 -7.66 3.48 -19.30
C PRO A 42 -7.53 3.64 -17.77
N VAL A 43 -7.96 2.63 -17.02
CA VAL A 43 -7.80 2.61 -15.54
C VAL A 43 -6.36 2.90 -15.12
N ILE A 44 -5.38 2.25 -15.77
CA ILE A 44 -3.95 2.44 -15.45
C ILE A 44 -3.50 3.89 -15.67
N GLN A 45 -4.03 4.60 -16.67
CA GLN A 45 -3.73 6.01 -16.89
C GLN A 45 -4.28 6.88 -15.76
N ARG A 46 -5.48 6.59 -15.27
CA ARG A 46 -6.09 7.30 -14.14
C ARG A 46 -5.24 7.17 -12.88
N VAL A 47 -4.80 5.94 -12.58
CA VAL A 47 -3.90 5.69 -11.44
C VAL A 47 -2.60 6.45 -11.62
N TYR A 48 -1.97 6.32 -12.80
CA TYR A 48 -0.68 6.95 -13.10
C TYR A 48 -0.74 8.48 -12.92
N GLU A 49 -1.75 9.14 -13.48
CA GLU A 49 -1.93 10.60 -13.38
C GLU A 49 -2.09 11.06 -11.92
N GLN A 50 -2.86 10.33 -11.09
CA GLN A 50 -3.02 10.66 -9.67
C GLN A 50 -1.70 10.53 -8.88
N VAL A 51 -0.95 9.48 -9.16
CA VAL A 51 0.33 9.20 -8.49
C VAL A 51 1.41 10.20 -8.90
N SER A 52 1.45 10.59 -10.18
CA SER A 52 2.44 11.53 -10.72
C SER A 52 2.34 12.95 -10.14
N GLY A 53 1.20 13.29 -9.55
CA GLY A 53 1.03 14.58 -8.85
C GLY A 53 1.68 14.63 -7.46
N VAL A 54 2.13 13.49 -6.93
CA VAL A 54 2.59 13.37 -5.53
C VAL A 54 3.99 12.78 -5.41
N MET A 55 4.36 11.84 -6.30
CA MET A 55 5.65 11.16 -6.28
C MET A 55 6.70 11.86 -7.14
N ASP A 56 7.96 11.75 -6.77
CA ASP A 56 9.08 12.33 -7.55
C ASP A 56 9.27 11.59 -8.88
N ASP A 57 8.93 10.30 -8.91
CA ASP A 57 8.87 9.51 -10.14
C ASP A 57 7.79 8.43 -10.05
N VAL A 58 7.28 8.00 -11.20
CA VAL A 58 6.25 6.95 -11.30
C VAL A 58 6.62 5.94 -12.37
N LEU A 59 6.43 4.66 -12.06
CA LEU A 59 6.76 3.56 -12.95
C LEU A 59 5.65 2.49 -12.92
N VAL A 60 5.14 2.10 -14.08
CA VAL A 60 4.26 0.94 -14.19
C VAL A 60 5.11 -0.32 -14.39
N ALA A 61 4.89 -1.33 -13.56
CA ALA A 61 5.55 -2.63 -13.64
C ALA A 61 4.59 -3.68 -14.20
N THR A 62 4.86 -4.21 -15.38
CA THR A 62 3.94 -5.14 -16.05
C THR A 62 4.67 -6.32 -16.72
N ASP A 63 3.95 -7.41 -16.92
CA ASP A 63 4.37 -8.59 -17.68
C ASP A 63 3.62 -8.68 -19.04
N ASP A 64 2.93 -7.60 -19.44
CA ASP A 64 2.09 -7.62 -20.64
C ASP A 64 2.40 -6.41 -21.53
N GLU A 65 2.78 -6.68 -22.78
CA GLU A 65 3.14 -5.65 -23.76
C GLU A 65 2.00 -4.68 -24.08
N ARG A 66 0.74 -5.11 -23.96
CA ARG A 66 -0.41 -4.23 -24.22
C ARG A 66 -0.49 -3.13 -23.17
N ILE A 67 -0.20 -3.48 -21.90
CA ILE A 67 -0.15 -2.51 -20.82
C ILE A 67 1.04 -1.58 -21.02
N LEU A 68 2.22 -2.13 -21.33
CA LEU A 68 3.44 -1.34 -21.61
C LEU A 68 3.16 -0.28 -22.69
N LYS A 69 2.70 -0.71 -23.87
CA LYS A 69 2.39 0.17 -25.01
C LYS A 69 1.32 1.22 -24.67
N THR A 70 0.32 0.84 -23.88
CA THR A 70 -0.71 1.78 -23.43
C THR A 70 -0.12 2.86 -22.53
N VAL A 71 0.76 2.49 -21.59
CA VAL A 71 1.41 3.45 -20.68
C VAL A 71 2.34 4.39 -21.46
N GLU A 72 3.15 3.88 -22.37
CA GLU A 72 3.99 4.68 -23.25
C GLU A 72 3.17 5.60 -24.16
N GLY A 73 2.02 5.13 -24.65
CA GLY A 73 1.13 5.87 -25.51
C GLY A 73 0.53 7.13 -24.91
N PHE A 74 0.38 7.23 -23.57
CA PHE A 74 0.00 8.45 -22.89
C PHE A 74 1.19 9.19 -22.25
N GLY A 75 2.43 8.81 -22.57
CA GLY A 75 3.66 9.45 -22.08
C GLY A 75 4.09 9.00 -20.68
N GLY A 76 3.51 7.92 -20.15
CA GLY A 76 3.92 7.33 -18.88
C GLY A 76 5.17 6.47 -19.02
N LYS A 77 5.82 6.17 -17.88
CA LYS A 77 6.97 5.26 -17.81
C LYS A 77 6.49 3.86 -17.42
N ALA A 78 6.96 2.86 -18.14
CA ALA A 78 6.68 1.47 -17.82
C ALA A 78 7.92 0.60 -18.02
N VAL A 79 7.97 -0.54 -17.34
CA VAL A 79 9.02 -1.53 -17.45
C VAL A 79 8.43 -2.94 -17.51
N MET A 80 8.99 -3.78 -18.38
CA MET A 80 8.64 -5.20 -18.40
C MET A 80 9.32 -5.91 -17.24
N THR A 81 8.53 -6.68 -16.52
CA THR A 81 8.93 -7.51 -15.39
C THR A 81 8.57 -8.96 -15.64
N ARG A 82 9.18 -9.88 -14.92
CA ARG A 82 8.89 -11.30 -15.04
C ARG A 82 7.42 -11.63 -14.76
N ALA A 83 6.89 -12.63 -15.45
CA ALA A 83 5.50 -13.06 -15.29
C ALA A 83 5.28 -13.96 -14.06
N ASP A 84 6.35 -14.59 -13.54
CA ASP A 84 6.31 -15.59 -12.48
C ASP A 84 6.33 -15.02 -11.04
N HIS A 85 6.27 -13.70 -10.89
CA HIS A 85 6.16 -13.07 -9.57
C HIS A 85 4.93 -13.56 -8.79
N LYS A 86 5.17 -13.96 -7.55
CA LYS A 86 4.12 -14.45 -6.66
C LYS A 86 3.29 -13.32 -6.05
N SER A 87 3.91 -12.14 -5.88
CA SER A 87 3.28 -10.99 -5.26
C SER A 87 3.48 -9.69 -6.06
N GLY A 88 2.67 -8.67 -5.73
CA GLY A 88 2.88 -7.30 -6.22
C GLY A 88 4.16 -6.68 -5.68
N THR A 89 4.57 -7.05 -4.46
CA THR A 89 5.79 -6.57 -3.80
C THR A 89 7.04 -7.04 -4.53
N ASP A 90 7.10 -8.33 -4.94
CA ASP A 90 8.21 -8.87 -5.73
C ASP A 90 8.36 -8.13 -7.07
N ARG A 91 7.22 -7.86 -7.73
CA ARG A 91 7.20 -7.10 -9.00
C ARG A 91 7.66 -5.66 -8.80
N CYS A 92 7.25 -5.03 -7.72
CA CYS A 92 7.70 -3.67 -7.37
C CYS A 92 9.22 -3.62 -7.18
N TYR A 93 9.79 -4.60 -6.49
CA TYR A 93 11.23 -4.64 -6.27
C TYR A 93 12.01 -4.84 -7.58
N GLU A 94 11.58 -5.77 -8.45
CA GLU A 94 12.22 -5.94 -9.77
C GLU A 94 12.16 -4.65 -10.59
N ALA A 95 11.00 -4.00 -10.66
CA ALA A 95 10.86 -2.74 -11.37
C ALA A 95 11.74 -1.63 -10.78
N TYR A 96 11.84 -1.58 -9.44
CA TYR A 96 12.74 -0.65 -8.75
C TYR A 96 14.21 -0.87 -9.14
N VAL A 97 14.65 -2.12 -9.25
CA VAL A 97 16.02 -2.45 -9.67
C VAL A 97 16.24 -2.09 -11.14
N LEU A 98 15.31 -2.45 -12.01
CA LEU A 98 15.42 -2.24 -13.47
C LEU A 98 15.46 -0.75 -13.86
N GLN A 99 14.80 0.14 -13.11
CA GLN A 99 14.81 1.58 -13.41
C GLN A 99 16.18 2.25 -13.14
N GLY A 100 17.04 1.63 -12.30
CA GLY A 100 18.46 1.95 -12.16
C GLY A 100 18.80 3.24 -11.38
N LYS A 101 17.83 3.95 -10.82
CA LYS A 101 18.05 5.16 -10.00
C LYS A 101 17.77 4.86 -8.53
N PRO A 102 18.53 5.43 -7.57
CA PRO A 102 18.26 5.27 -6.15
C PRO A 102 17.08 6.16 -5.71
N TYR A 103 16.21 5.58 -4.91
CA TYR A 103 15.16 6.29 -4.15
C TYR A 103 15.21 5.82 -2.70
N ASP A 104 14.82 6.70 -1.77
CA ASP A 104 14.79 6.38 -0.35
C ASP A 104 13.60 5.49 0.01
N VAL A 105 12.46 5.74 -0.65
CA VAL A 105 11.18 5.06 -0.39
C VAL A 105 10.51 4.63 -1.69
N VAL A 106 10.05 3.38 -1.71
CA VAL A 106 9.25 2.79 -2.79
C VAL A 106 7.81 2.66 -2.33
N VAL A 107 6.87 3.25 -3.07
CA VAL A 107 5.43 3.15 -2.79
C VAL A 107 4.78 2.19 -3.78
N ASN A 108 4.21 1.10 -3.27
CA ASN A 108 3.50 0.08 -4.05
C ASN A 108 2.03 0.46 -4.14
N ILE A 109 1.58 0.85 -5.33
CA ILE A 109 0.25 1.39 -5.59
C ILE A 109 -0.53 0.42 -6.47
N GLN A 110 -1.70 -0.01 -6.02
CA GLN A 110 -2.53 -0.95 -6.78
C GLN A 110 -2.95 -0.37 -8.13
N GLY A 111 -2.58 -1.03 -9.23
CA GLY A 111 -2.88 -0.59 -10.60
C GLY A 111 -4.38 -0.66 -10.98
N ASP A 112 -5.21 -1.12 -10.07
CA ASP A 112 -6.66 -1.25 -10.25
C ASP A 112 -7.49 -0.35 -9.32
N GLU A 113 -6.85 0.64 -8.68
CA GLU A 113 -7.50 1.66 -7.83
C GLU A 113 -7.51 3.05 -8.49
N PRO A 114 -8.37 3.30 -9.50
CA PRO A 114 -8.37 4.55 -10.27
C PRO A 114 -8.80 5.78 -9.46
N PHE A 115 -9.28 5.58 -8.25
CA PHE A 115 -9.77 6.62 -7.34
C PHE A 115 -8.84 6.87 -6.15
N ILE A 116 -7.59 6.41 -6.24
CA ILE A 116 -6.58 6.74 -5.22
C ILE A 116 -6.48 8.26 -5.09
N GLN A 117 -6.49 8.74 -3.85
CA GLN A 117 -6.44 10.18 -3.58
C GLN A 117 -5.02 10.63 -3.29
N PRO A 118 -4.60 11.82 -3.78
CA PRO A 118 -3.29 12.40 -3.44
C PRO A 118 -3.02 12.42 -1.93
N GLN A 119 -4.02 12.73 -1.13
CA GLN A 119 -3.92 12.78 0.33
C GLN A 119 -3.57 11.42 0.95
N GLN A 120 -3.98 10.31 0.35
CA GLN A 120 -3.58 8.97 0.80
C GLN A 120 -2.08 8.76 0.64
N LEU A 121 -1.54 9.18 -0.48
CA LEU A 121 -0.12 9.10 -0.81
C LEU A 121 0.71 10.01 0.11
N GLU A 122 0.27 11.26 0.30
CA GLU A 122 0.95 12.20 1.21
C GLU A 122 0.92 11.69 2.67
N THR A 123 -0.20 11.10 3.10
CA THR A 123 -0.32 10.51 4.45
C THR A 123 0.70 9.38 4.67
N VAL A 124 0.92 8.54 3.65
CA VAL A 124 1.90 7.46 3.72
C VAL A 124 3.33 8.01 3.68
N LYS A 125 3.61 9.01 2.82
CA LYS A 125 4.91 9.70 2.77
C LYS A 125 5.30 10.28 4.12
N ALA A 126 4.37 10.97 4.78
CA ALA A 126 4.60 11.57 6.10
C ALA A 126 5.03 10.56 7.19
N CYS A 127 4.70 9.29 7.05
CA CYS A 127 5.18 8.26 7.98
C CYS A 127 6.71 8.16 8.01
N PHE A 128 7.37 8.46 6.91
CA PHE A 128 8.83 8.36 6.77
C PHE A 128 9.58 9.61 7.28
N GLU A 129 8.89 10.62 7.76
CA GLU A 129 9.51 11.69 8.56
C GLU A 129 10.13 11.11 9.84
N ASP A 130 9.52 10.05 10.39
CA ASP A 130 10.14 9.23 11.42
C ASP A 130 11.19 8.29 10.78
N PRO A 131 12.49 8.46 11.11
CA PRO A 131 13.57 7.63 10.54
C PRO A 131 13.49 6.15 10.93
N GLN A 132 12.71 5.82 11.97
CA GLN A 132 12.48 4.43 12.39
C GLN A 132 11.42 3.71 11.57
N THR A 133 10.63 4.42 10.75
CA THR A 133 9.62 3.80 9.89
C THR A 133 10.29 2.99 8.78
N GLU A 134 10.06 1.69 8.77
CA GLU A 134 10.54 0.75 7.76
C GLU A 134 9.50 0.50 6.69
N ILE A 135 8.26 0.27 7.11
CA ILE A 135 7.10 -0.02 6.26
C ILE A 135 5.93 0.83 6.75
N ALA A 136 5.18 1.41 5.82
CA ALA A 136 3.95 2.13 6.12
C ALA A 136 2.79 1.57 5.29
N THR A 137 1.60 1.59 5.87
CA THR A 137 0.35 1.23 5.20
C THR A 137 -0.82 2.07 5.69
N LEU A 138 -1.89 2.10 4.93
CA LEU A 138 -3.11 2.81 5.31
C LEU A 138 -4.11 1.92 6.03
N VAL A 139 -4.84 2.53 6.96
CA VAL A 139 -6.00 1.93 7.60
C VAL A 139 -7.17 2.90 7.60
N LYS A 140 -8.38 2.35 7.54
CA LYS A 140 -9.61 3.12 7.70
C LYS A 140 -10.38 2.60 8.90
N PRO A 141 -10.81 3.47 9.84
CA PRO A 141 -11.71 3.03 10.91
C PRO A 141 -13.05 2.61 10.30
N PHE A 142 -13.60 1.50 10.79
CA PHE A 142 -15.00 1.19 10.58
C PHE A 142 -15.85 2.13 11.44
N THR A 143 -16.96 2.57 10.89
CA THR A 143 -17.94 3.39 11.57
C THR A 143 -19.21 2.58 11.88
N PRO A 144 -20.06 2.98 12.84
CA PRO A 144 -21.35 2.35 13.04
C PRO A 144 -22.23 2.29 11.78
N ALA A 145 -22.07 3.26 10.87
CA ALA A 145 -22.79 3.30 9.59
C ALA A 145 -22.38 2.20 8.61
N ASP A 146 -21.13 1.69 8.70
CA ASP A 146 -20.68 0.56 7.87
C ASP A 146 -21.42 -0.74 8.23
N GLY A 147 -21.84 -0.88 9.48
CA GLY A 147 -22.60 -2.01 9.98
C GLY A 147 -21.81 -3.31 10.11
N TRP A 148 -22.48 -4.30 10.74
CA TRP A 148 -21.89 -5.62 10.98
C TRP A 148 -21.43 -6.35 9.70
N PRO A 149 -22.21 -6.36 8.59
CA PRO A 149 -21.80 -7.06 7.37
C PRO A 149 -20.48 -6.56 6.78
N ALA A 150 -20.18 -5.27 6.89
CA ALA A 150 -18.91 -4.72 6.45
C ALA A 150 -17.74 -5.17 7.35
N LEU A 151 -17.95 -5.22 8.66
CA LEU A 151 -16.96 -5.69 9.62
C LEU A 151 -16.69 -7.20 9.46
N GLU A 152 -17.71 -8.01 9.21
CA GLU A 152 -17.61 -9.47 9.05
C GLU A 152 -17.00 -9.88 7.70
N ASN A 153 -16.95 -8.98 6.72
CA ASN A 153 -16.46 -9.28 5.38
C ASN A 153 -14.99 -9.73 5.41
N VAL A 154 -14.74 -10.98 5.07
CA VAL A 154 -13.39 -11.61 5.01
C VAL A 154 -12.47 -10.99 3.95
N ASN A 155 -13.03 -10.32 2.93
CA ASN A 155 -12.30 -9.59 1.90
C ASN A 155 -11.85 -8.19 2.34
N SER A 156 -12.25 -7.79 3.56
CA SER A 156 -11.81 -6.55 4.22
C SER A 156 -10.96 -6.93 5.44
N PRO A 157 -9.64 -7.18 5.28
CA PRO A 157 -8.78 -7.54 6.40
C PRO A 157 -8.83 -6.47 7.49
N LYS A 158 -8.87 -6.91 8.75
CA LYS A 158 -8.78 -6.05 9.93
C LYS A 158 -7.36 -6.01 10.42
N VAL A 159 -7.00 -4.95 11.09
CA VAL A 159 -5.70 -4.80 11.72
C VAL A 159 -5.86 -4.28 13.14
N VAL A 160 -5.18 -4.90 14.08
CA VAL A 160 -4.99 -4.36 15.43
C VAL A 160 -3.67 -3.62 15.50
N VAL A 161 -3.68 -2.48 16.16
CA VAL A 161 -2.51 -1.61 16.27
C VAL A 161 -2.19 -1.32 17.74
N ASN A 162 -0.93 -1.02 18.02
CA ASN A 162 -0.52 -0.53 19.32
C ASN A 162 -0.74 1.00 19.43
N ARG A 163 -0.40 1.58 20.59
CA ARG A 163 -0.56 3.03 20.84
C ARG A 163 0.28 3.93 19.94
N ARG A 164 1.30 3.38 19.27
CA ARG A 164 2.15 4.08 18.30
C ARG A 164 1.66 3.91 16.87
N MET A 165 0.46 3.33 16.69
CA MET A 165 -0.08 2.97 15.36
C MET A 165 0.82 2.02 14.58
N GLN A 166 1.48 1.08 15.27
CA GLN A 166 2.21 -0.02 14.64
C GLN A 166 1.30 -1.25 14.64
N ALA A 167 1.24 -1.95 13.52
CA ALA A 167 0.43 -3.15 13.37
C ALA A 167 0.93 -4.26 14.30
N LEU A 168 0.01 -4.86 15.05
CA LEU A 168 0.27 -6.04 15.88
C LEU A 168 -0.09 -7.32 15.14
N TYR A 169 -1.20 -7.30 14.39
CA TYR A 169 -1.64 -8.43 13.58
C TYR A 169 -2.68 -8.00 12.55
N PHE A 170 -2.71 -8.68 11.41
CA PHE A 170 -3.75 -8.56 10.39
C PHE A 170 -4.54 -9.86 10.29
N SER A 171 -5.86 -9.77 10.15
CA SER A 171 -6.70 -10.96 9.98
C SER A 171 -7.91 -10.70 9.09
N ARG A 172 -8.34 -11.74 8.40
CA ARG A 172 -9.66 -11.75 7.72
C ARG A 172 -10.80 -11.91 8.71
N SER A 173 -10.53 -12.53 9.86
CA SER A 173 -11.47 -12.59 10.97
C SER A 173 -11.64 -11.23 11.65
N ILE A 174 -12.71 -11.08 12.43
CA ILE A 174 -12.90 -9.87 13.24
C ILE A 174 -11.96 -9.93 14.45
N ILE A 175 -11.04 -9.00 14.53
CA ILE A 175 -10.10 -8.80 15.64
C ILE A 175 -10.10 -7.33 16.09
N PRO A 176 -10.04 -7.03 17.42
CA PRO A 176 -10.13 -7.98 18.54
C PRO A 176 -11.58 -8.46 18.78
N TYR A 177 -11.72 -9.60 19.47
CA TYR A 177 -13.00 -10.08 19.95
C TYR A 177 -13.43 -9.30 21.18
N GLN A 178 -14.67 -8.78 21.21
CA GLN A 178 -15.22 -8.11 22.41
C GLN A 178 -15.99 -9.12 23.26
N ARG A 179 -15.36 -9.58 24.35
CA ARG A 179 -16.00 -10.48 25.30
C ARG A 179 -17.11 -9.78 26.07
N ASN A 180 -18.23 -10.48 26.30
CA ASN A 180 -19.39 -10.01 27.09
C ASN A 180 -20.13 -8.79 26.48
N LYS A 181 -19.99 -8.56 25.17
CA LYS A 181 -20.71 -7.50 24.45
C LYS A 181 -21.54 -8.10 23.33
N ASP A 182 -22.72 -7.54 23.10
CA ASP A 182 -23.51 -7.87 21.93
C ASP A 182 -22.80 -7.36 20.65
N LYS A 183 -22.88 -8.14 19.58
CA LYS A 183 -22.25 -7.80 18.29
C LYS A 183 -22.72 -6.46 17.73
N THR A 184 -23.95 -6.06 18.02
CA THR A 184 -24.52 -4.78 17.59
C THR A 184 -23.85 -3.56 18.23
N GLU A 185 -23.18 -3.74 19.36
CA GLU A 185 -22.49 -2.69 20.10
C GLU A 185 -21.00 -2.57 19.75
N TRP A 186 -20.43 -3.58 19.07
CA TRP A 186 -18.97 -3.64 18.84
C TRP A 186 -18.41 -2.41 18.12
N LEU A 187 -19.08 -1.93 17.06
CA LEU A 187 -18.65 -0.75 16.32
C LEU A 187 -18.87 0.58 17.06
N LYS A 188 -19.68 0.60 18.12
CA LYS A 188 -19.88 1.77 18.95
C LYS A 188 -18.83 1.88 20.05
N GLU A 189 -18.39 0.73 20.57
CA GLU A 189 -17.52 0.68 21.75
C GLU A 189 -16.04 0.51 21.45
N HIS A 190 -15.69 0.03 20.24
CA HIS A 190 -14.30 -0.18 19.83
C HIS A 190 -14.07 0.28 18.40
N VAL A 191 -12.93 0.91 18.17
CA VAL A 191 -12.50 1.32 16.83
C VAL A 191 -11.82 0.14 16.14
N TYR A 192 -12.51 -0.47 15.20
CA TYR A 192 -11.94 -1.46 14.29
C TYR A 192 -11.31 -0.79 13.08
N TYR A 193 -10.17 -1.26 12.64
CA TYR A 193 -9.49 -0.74 11.46
C TYR A 193 -9.54 -1.74 10.31
N LYS A 194 -10.03 -1.26 9.16
CA LYS A 194 -9.89 -1.93 7.87
C LYS A 194 -8.53 -1.60 7.28
N HIS A 195 -7.78 -2.61 6.88
CA HIS A 195 -6.55 -2.43 6.13
C HIS A 195 -6.84 -2.00 4.68
N ILE A 196 -6.05 -1.05 4.18
CA ILE A 196 -6.03 -0.59 2.79
C ILE A 196 -4.70 -1.02 2.18
N GLY A 197 -4.75 -1.75 1.06
CA GLY A 197 -3.60 -2.40 0.43
C GLY A 197 -2.60 -1.46 -0.27
N LEU A 198 -2.39 -0.27 0.27
CA LEU A 198 -1.34 0.66 -0.14
C LEU A 198 -0.15 0.52 0.81
N TYR A 199 1.04 0.29 0.26
CA TYR A 199 2.26 0.14 1.06
C TYR A 199 3.37 1.06 0.57
N ALA A 200 4.17 1.53 1.53
CA ALA A 200 5.45 2.17 1.24
C ALA A 200 6.55 1.51 2.08
N TYR A 201 7.72 1.41 1.52
CA TYR A 201 8.88 0.73 2.11
C TYR A 201 10.13 1.58 1.95
N LYS A 202 11.04 1.55 2.94
CA LYS A 202 12.42 1.91 2.63
C LYS A 202 12.95 0.99 1.55
N ALA A 203 13.75 1.50 0.63
CA ALA A 203 14.21 0.73 -0.54
C ALA A 203 15.08 -0.48 -0.16
N ASP A 204 15.91 -0.35 0.88
CA ASP A 204 16.71 -1.44 1.45
C ASP A 204 15.82 -2.51 2.11
N VAL A 205 14.83 -2.08 2.89
CA VAL A 205 13.86 -2.98 3.51
C VAL A 205 13.06 -3.74 2.45
N LEU A 206 12.60 -3.09 1.38
CA LEU A 206 11.90 -3.77 0.28
C LEU A 206 12.72 -4.92 -0.31
N LYS A 207 14.03 -4.73 -0.48
CA LYS A 207 14.95 -5.79 -0.92
C LYS A 207 14.92 -6.99 0.01
N GLU A 208 15.00 -6.74 1.32
CA GLU A 208 14.99 -7.80 2.33
C GLU A 208 13.66 -8.55 2.33
N LEU A 209 12.53 -7.84 2.30
CA LEU A 209 11.19 -8.42 2.31
C LEU A 209 10.96 -9.40 1.16
N THR A 210 11.46 -9.08 -0.05
CA THR A 210 11.31 -9.96 -1.22
C THR A 210 12.19 -11.21 -1.18
N SER A 211 13.19 -11.26 -0.31
CA SER A 211 14.02 -12.44 -0.09
C SER A 211 13.44 -13.41 0.94
N LEU A 212 12.43 -13.00 1.71
CA LEU A 212 11.81 -13.82 2.75
C LEU A 212 10.99 -14.97 2.16
N PRO A 213 11.10 -16.19 2.68
CA PRO A 213 10.21 -17.28 2.30
C PRO A 213 8.78 -17.01 2.81
N GLN A 214 7.80 -17.58 2.13
CA GLN A 214 6.41 -17.52 2.61
C GLN A 214 6.31 -18.10 4.02
N SER A 215 5.53 -17.43 4.87
CA SER A 215 5.39 -17.77 6.28
C SER A 215 4.05 -18.50 6.57
N PRO A 216 3.97 -19.26 7.66
CA PRO A 216 2.75 -19.96 8.03
C PRO A 216 1.52 -19.06 8.18
N LEU A 217 1.65 -17.89 8.80
CA LEU A 217 0.54 -16.95 8.98
C LEU A 217 0.10 -16.32 7.65
N GLU A 218 1.06 -15.98 6.79
CA GLU A 218 0.78 -15.50 5.43
C GLU A 218 -0.05 -16.51 4.65
N LEU A 219 0.36 -17.80 4.68
CA LEU A 219 -0.34 -18.86 3.97
C LEU A 219 -1.75 -19.11 4.53
N ALA A 220 -1.90 -19.07 5.86
CA ALA A 220 -3.17 -19.29 6.52
C ALA A 220 -4.20 -18.18 6.20
N GLU A 221 -3.80 -16.94 6.28
CA GLU A 221 -4.67 -15.77 6.06
C GLU A 221 -4.66 -15.28 4.60
N SER A 222 -3.72 -15.74 3.77
CA SER A 222 -3.43 -15.19 2.44
C SER A 222 -3.22 -13.68 2.50
N LEU A 223 -2.38 -13.24 3.44
CA LEU A 223 -2.02 -11.85 3.73
C LEU A 223 -0.49 -11.73 3.79
N GLU A 224 0.13 -11.20 2.74
CA GLU A 224 1.59 -11.11 2.58
C GLU A 224 2.29 -10.38 3.74
N GLN A 225 1.67 -9.34 4.28
CA GLN A 225 2.23 -8.53 5.36
C GLN A 225 2.42 -9.30 6.67
N LEU A 226 1.80 -10.45 6.84
CA LEU A 226 2.03 -11.33 8.00
C LEU A 226 3.41 -11.95 7.95
N ARG A 227 3.96 -12.25 6.76
CA ARG A 227 5.35 -12.68 6.58
C ARG A 227 6.32 -11.67 7.19
N TRP A 228 6.07 -10.38 6.96
CA TRP A 228 6.94 -9.33 7.47
C TRP A 228 6.87 -9.21 8.99
N LEU A 229 5.66 -9.28 9.57
CA LEU A 229 5.48 -9.28 11.02
C LEU A 229 6.12 -10.51 11.69
N GLU A 230 5.99 -11.70 11.10
CA GLU A 230 6.62 -12.93 11.61
C GLU A 230 8.15 -12.86 11.59
N ASN A 231 8.73 -12.07 10.69
CA ASN A 231 10.18 -11.84 10.62
C ASN A 231 10.64 -10.59 11.40
N GLY A 232 9.78 -9.99 12.21
CA GLY A 232 10.14 -8.93 13.15
C GLY A 232 10.12 -7.51 12.57
N TYR A 233 9.68 -7.31 11.32
CA TYR A 233 9.54 -5.97 10.75
C TYR A 233 8.37 -5.21 11.37
N THR A 234 8.54 -3.89 11.48
CA THR A 234 7.52 -2.99 12.01
C THR A 234 6.73 -2.33 10.87
N ILE A 235 5.41 -2.45 10.91
CA ILE A 235 4.52 -1.82 9.94
C ILE A 235 3.79 -0.66 10.62
N LYS A 236 4.05 0.57 10.19
CA LYS A 236 3.30 1.76 10.60
C LYS A 236 1.96 1.79 9.88
N ALA A 237 0.86 1.72 10.64
CA ALA A 237 -0.50 1.78 10.11
C ALA A 237 -1.06 3.19 10.33
N VAL A 238 -1.13 4.01 9.28
CA VAL A 238 -1.64 5.37 9.41
C VAL A 238 -3.10 5.46 9.02
N SER A 239 -3.90 6.13 9.86
CA SER A 239 -5.34 6.27 9.61
C SER A 239 -5.60 7.34 8.56
N TYR A 240 -6.37 6.97 7.54
CA TYR A 240 -6.90 7.88 6.54
C TYR A 240 -8.43 7.97 6.68
N THR A 241 -8.92 9.15 7.03
CA THR A 241 -10.34 9.37 7.38
C THR A 241 -11.18 9.99 6.27
N HIS A 242 -10.56 10.51 5.20
CA HIS A 242 -11.30 11.05 4.05
C HIS A 242 -11.63 9.97 3.05
N LEU A 243 -12.84 9.39 3.15
CA LEU A 243 -13.37 8.50 2.14
C LEU A 243 -14.87 8.68 1.99
N THR A 244 -15.22 9.39 0.94
CA THR A 244 -16.49 9.18 0.25
C THR A 244 -16.17 8.73 -1.16
N LEU A 245 -16.08 7.42 -1.38
CA LEU A 245 -16.15 6.87 -2.73
C LEU A 245 -17.22 5.80 -2.75
N PRO A 246 -18.21 5.92 -3.63
CA PRO A 246 -19.14 4.84 -3.89
C PRO A 246 -18.34 3.67 -4.48
N THR A 247 -18.51 2.50 -3.91
CA THR A 247 -18.04 1.21 -4.45
C THR A 247 -18.83 0.91 -5.73
N ILE A 248 -18.48 1.53 -6.84
CA ILE A 248 -19.23 1.41 -8.11
C ILE A 248 -18.44 0.58 -9.13
N LEU A 249 -17.70 -0.39 -8.75
CA LEU A 249 -17.20 -1.41 -9.69
C LEU A 249 -16.90 -2.68 -8.91
N ARG A 250 -17.93 -3.43 -8.58
CA ARG A 250 -17.84 -4.87 -8.28
C ARG A 250 -18.52 -5.66 -9.38
#